data_a228c010271aa4012ff05106a977849a
#
_entry.id   a228c010271aa4012ff05106a977849a
#
_cell.length_a   1.000
_cell.length_b   1.000
_cell.length_c   1.000
_cell.angle_alpha   90.00
_cell.angle_beta   90.00
_cell.angle_gamma   90.00
#
_symmetry.space_group_name_H-M   'P 1'
#
loop_
_entity.id
_entity.type
_entity.pdbx_description
1 polymer ?
#
loop_
_entity_poly.entity_id
_entity_poly.type
_entity_poly.pdbx_seq_one_letter_code
_entity_poly.pdbx_strand_id
1 'polypeptide(L)'
;MSAKKSVTDDLANVIADNLNNKFKENKVAYFLDGSDITPTDIKDFVSTGSSMLDLAISNRTNGGIAVGRITEINGLESSGKSLLASHILAETQKKGGIAVYIDTETSVSVDFLGAIGVDVSKLLYLHFECVEDIFEAIEDIITKVRESNKDKLVTILVDSLAATSTKIEIEADFGKDGYATSKAIIISKALRKITQLIGRQKVALVFTNQLRQKLGVMFGDPWTTSGG
;
A
#
# COMPACT_ATOMS: atom_id res chain seq x y z
N MET A 1 -4.92 -42.80 -17.11
CA MET A 1 -6.33 -42.83 -16.64
C MET A 1 -6.88 -41.40 -16.84
N SER A 2 -7.72 -41.21 -17.86
CA SER A 2 -8.36 -39.95 -18.17
C SER A 2 -9.46 -39.68 -17.15
N ALA A 3 -9.31 -38.66 -16.30
CA ALA A 3 -10.36 -38.23 -15.39
C ALA A 3 -11.54 -37.71 -16.22
N LYS A 4 -12.71 -38.29 -16.03
CA LYS A 4 -13.96 -37.79 -16.59
C LYS A 4 -14.19 -36.38 -16.02
N LYS A 5 -14.08 -35.32 -16.88
CA LYS A 5 -14.62 -34.00 -16.55
C LYS A 5 -16.10 -34.17 -16.15
N SER A 6 -16.48 -33.65 -15.01
CA SER A 6 -17.86 -33.71 -14.55
C SER A 6 -18.73 -32.70 -15.32
N VAL A 7 -20.01 -32.97 -15.48
CA VAL A 7 -20.98 -32.07 -16.15
C VAL A 7 -21.05 -30.69 -15.43
N THR A 8 -20.75 -30.67 -14.15
CA THR A 8 -20.61 -29.42 -13.34
C THR A 8 -19.45 -28.55 -13.77
N ASP A 9 -18.34 -29.16 -14.24
CA ASP A 9 -17.17 -28.43 -14.71
C ASP A 9 -17.45 -27.69 -16.02
N ASP A 10 -18.24 -28.27 -16.91
CA ASP A 10 -18.64 -27.66 -18.18
C ASP A 10 -19.57 -26.45 -17.98
N LEU A 11 -20.49 -26.51 -17.04
CA LEU A 11 -21.40 -25.38 -16.74
C LEU A 11 -20.63 -24.20 -16.11
N ALA A 12 -19.69 -24.47 -15.20
CA ALA A 12 -18.87 -23.44 -14.59
C ALA A 12 -18.01 -22.72 -15.64
N ASN A 13 -17.42 -23.45 -16.59
CA ASN A 13 -16.68 -22.87 -17.71
C ASN A 13 -17.58 -21.98 -18.58
N VAL A 14 -18.78 -22.43 -18.95
CA VAL A 14 -19.73 -21.64 -19.75
C VAL A 14 -20.13 -20.34 -19.03
N ILE A 15 -20.35 -20.41 -17.70
CA ILE A 15 -20.69 -19.23 -16.91
C ILE A 15 -19.49 -18.26 -16.87
N ALA A 16 -18.29 -18.77 -16.63
CA ALA A 16 -17.07 -17.95 -16.60
C ALA A 16 -16.84 -17.23 -17.94
N ASP A 17 -16.97 -17.95 -19.05
CA ASP A 17 -16.82 -17.39 -20.39
C ASP A 17 -17.89 -16.32 -20.69
N ASN A 18 -19.14 -16.58 -20.33
CA ASN A 18 -20.22 -15.61 -20.50
C ASN A 18 -19.98 -14.33 -19.70
N LEU A 19 -19.54 -14.45 -18.44
CA LEU A 19 -19.23 -13.30 -17.60
C LEU A 19 -18.04 -12.51 -18.15
N ASN A 20 -16.96 -13.18 -18.55
CA ASN A 20 -15.79 -12.53 -19.13
C ASN A 20 -16.10 -11.86 -20.47
N ASN A 21 -16.98 -12.44 -21.27
CA ASN A 21 -17.46 -11.82 -22.51
C ASN A 21 -18.37 -10.61 -22.26
N LYS A 22 -19.17 -10.64 -21.20
CA LYS A 22 -20.05 -9.53 -20.82
C LYS A 22 -19.27 -8.33 -20.31
N PHE A 23 -18.21 -8.56 -19.52
CA PHE A 23 -17.38 -7.54 -18.90
C PHE A 23 -16.03 -7.42 -19.61
N LYS A 24 -16.04 -7.17 -20.93
CA LYS A 24 -14.87 -7.21 -21.85
C LYS A 24 -13.65 -6.38 -21.42
N GLU A 25 -13.83 -5.34 -20.61
CA GLU A 25 -12.72 -4.48 -20.18
C GLU A 25 -11.85 -5.13 -19.10
N ASN A 26 -12.39 -6.10 -18.35
CA ASN A 26 -11.65 -6.78 -17.28
C ASN A 26 -12.13 -8.23 -17.17
N LYS A 27 -11.19 -9.18 -17.15
CA LYS A 27 -11.51 -10.55 -16.76
C LYS A 27 -12.08 -10.54 -15.33
N VAL A 28 -13.28 -11.06 -15.13
CA VAL A 28 -13.99 -11.04 -13.84
C VAL A 28 -14.21 -12.44 -13.24
N ALA A 29 -14.16 -13.49 -14.07
CA ALA A 29 -14.32 -14.86 -13.63
C ALA A 29 -13.00 -15.64 -13.82
N TYR A 30 -12.54 -16.30 -12.76
CA TYR A 30 -11.29 -17.05 -12.68
C TYR A 30 -11.52 -18.39 -12.00
N PHE A 31 -10.73 -19.40 -12.37
CA PHE A 31 -10.63 -20.64 -11.60
C PHE A 31 -9.39 -20.56 -10.69
N LEU A 32 -9.53 -20.98 -9.43
CA LEU A 32 -8.44 -20.93 -8.44
C LEU A 32 -7.63 -22.25 -8.43
N ASP A 33 -7.56 -22.92 -9.56
CA ASP A 33 -6.81 -24.18 -9.77
C ASP A 33 -5.35 -23.94 -10.22
N GLY A 34 -4.93 -22.69 -10.32
CA GLY A 34 -3.61 -22.28 -10.78
C GLY A 34 -3.48 -22.17 -12.30
N SER A 35 -4.54 -22.42 -13.08
CA SER A 35 -4.53 -22.25 -14.54
C SER A 35 -4.53 -20.80 -14.99
N ASP A 36 -5.07 -19.91 -14.16
CA ASP A 36 -5.17 -18.47 -14.40
C ASP A 36 -4.36 -17.67 -13.39
N ILE A 37 -3.82 -16.53 -13.83
CA ILE A 37 -3.29 -15.52 -12.90
C ILE A 37 -4.48 -14.72 -12.37
N THR A 38 -4.78 -14.90 -11.10
CA THR A 38 -5.89 -14.22 -10.44
C THR A 38 -5.45 -12.89 -9.82
N PRO A 39 -6.36 -11.94 -9.59
CA PRO A 39 -6.05 -10.72 -8.83
C PRO A 39 -5.58 -10.98 -7.39
N THR A 40 -5.81 -12.19 -6.87
CA THR A 40 -5.39 -12.61 -5.53
C THR A 40 -3.97 -13.15 -5.49
N ASP A 41 -3.38 -13.48 -6.65
CA ASP A 41 -2.04 -14.05 -6.74
C ASP A 41 -0.98 -13.00 -6.44
N ILE A 42 -0.30 -13.18 -5.31
CA ILE A 42 0.84 -12.38 -4.90
C ILE A 42 2.09 -13.18 -5.24
N LYS A 43 2.85 -12.71 -6.23
CA LYS A 43 4.08 -13.37 -6.68
C LYS A 43 5.33 -12.68 -6.16
N ASP A 44 5.26 -11.38 -5.97
CA ASP A 44 6.39 -10.54 -5.64
C ASP A 44 6.26 -9.97 -4.23
N PHE A 45 7.38 -9.96 -3.51
CA PHE A 45 7.48 -9.43 -2.15
C PHE A 45 8.70 -8.51 -2.07
N VAL A 46 8.63 -7.54 -1.16
CA VAL A 46 9.75 -6.68 -0.79
C VAL A 46 10.13 -7.02 0.64
N SER A 47 11.40 -7.35 0.87
CA SER A 47 11.92 -7.63 2.20
C SER A 47 11.79 -6.41 3.12
N THR A 48 11.60 -6.65 4.39
CA THR A 48 11.68 -5.64 5.45
C THR A 48 13.11 -5.37 5.92
N GLY A 49 14.10 -6.08 5.35
CA GLY A 49 15.47 -6.08 5.83
C GLY A 49 15.73 -7.09 6.97
N SER A 50 14.69 -7.77 7.44
CA SER A 50 14.77 -8.79 8.50
C SER A 50 14.12 -10.08 8.04
N SER A 51 14.91 -11.13 7.86
CA SER A 51 14.41 -12.46 7.42
C SER A 51 13.37 -13.05 8.38
N MET A 52 13.50 -12.78 9.68
CA MET A 52 12.52 -13.23 10.69
C MET A 52 11.18 -12.52 10.51
N LEU A 53 11.19 -11.21 10.27
CA LEU A 53 9.99 -10.42 10.05
C LEU A 53 9.36 -10.79 8.70
N ASP A 54 10.15 -10.95 7.65
CA ASP A 54 9.70 -11.39 6.33
C ASP A 54 8.95 -12.72 6.40
N LEU A 55 9.52 -13.69 7.14
CA LEU A 55 8.88 -14.98 7.37
C LEU A 55 7.58 -14.84 8.17
N ALA A 56 7.58 -14.01 9.21
CA ALA A 56 6.39 -13.78 10.04
C ALA A 56 5.24 -13.13 9.25
N ILE A 57 5.55 -12.19 8.33
CA ILE A 57 4.55 -11.48 7.52
C ILE A 57 3.98 -12.38 6.41
N SER A 58 4.84 -13.06 5.67
CA SER A 58 4.47 -13.71 4.41
C SER A 58 4.50 -15.23 4.43
N ASN A 59 5.04 -15.82 5.50
CA ASN A 59 5.33 -17.26 5.59
C ASN A 59 6.23 -17.76 4.44
N ARG A 60 7.19 -16.92 4.00
CA ARG A 60 8.11 -17.20 2.89
C ARG A 60 9.52 -16.81 3.26
N THR A 61 10.51 -17.62 2.90
CA THR A 61 11.95 -17.38 3.16
C THR A 61 12.50 -16.14 2.45
N ASN A 62 11.94 -15.79 1.28
CA ASN A 62 12.26 -14.57 0.52
C ASN A 62 11.00 -13.67 0.43
N GLY A 63 10.32 -13.51 1.55
CA GLY A 63 9.06 -12.82 1.65
C GLY A 63 9.18 -11.34 1.97
N GLY A 64 8.40 -10.92 2.94
CA GLY A 64 8.23 -9.53 3.36
C GLY A 64 6.88 -8.97 3.00
N ILE A 65 6.80 -7.68 2.67
CA ILE A 65 5.55 -7.05 2.27
C ILE A 65 5.16 -7.44 0.84
N ALA A 66 3.86 -7.60 0.62
CA ALA A 66 3.33 -8.04 -0.67
C ALA A 66 3.25 -6.89 -1.68
N VAL A 67 3.79 -7.11 -2.87
CA VAL A 67 3.63 -6.19 -4.00
C VAL A 67 2.20 -6.29 -4.54
N GLY A 68 1.58 -5.16 -4.83
CA GLY A 68 0.17 -5.09 -5.21
C GLY A 68 -0.78 -5.04 -4.02
N ARG A 69 -0.26 -4.70 -2.84
CA ARG A 69 -1.05 -4.52 -1.61
C ARG A 69 -0.64 -3.23 -0.89
N ILE A 70 -1.54 -2.76 -0.04
CA ILE A 70 -1.30 -1.68 0.90
C ILE A 70 -0.87 -2.31 2.22
N THR A 71 0.23 -1.83 2.78
CA THR A 71 0.75 -2.24 4.08
C THR A 71 0.74 -1.04 5.01
N GLU A 72 0.12 -1.16 6.18
CA GLU A 72 0.21 -0.17 7.24
C GLU A 72 1.18 -0.64 8.32
N ILE A 73 2.10 0.25 8.70
CA ILE A 73 3.01 0.07 9.84
C ILE A 73 2.54 1.04 10.93
N ASN A 74 1.87 0.52 11.94
CA ASN A 74 1.38 1.33 13.04
C ASN A 74 2.13 1.06 14.34
N GLY A 75 2.13 2.02 15.22
CA GLY A 75 2.80 1.92 16.51
C GLY A 75 2.81 3.25 17.26
N LEU A 76 3.27 3.19 18.51
CA LEU A 76 3.48 4.39 19.32
C LEU A 76 4.56 5.28 18.72
N GLU A 77 4.61 6.52 19.16
CA GLU A 77 5.68 7.43 18.79
C GLU A 77 7.06 6.84 19.12
N SER A 78 8.04 7.12 18.29
CA SER A 78 9.43 6.64 18.43
C SER A 78 9.59 5.10 18.48
N SER A 79 8.62 4.33 17.99
CA SER A 79 8.67 2.85 17.98
C SER A 79 9.44 2.24 16.80
N GLY A 80 10.07 3.06 15.94
CA GLY A 80 10.85 2.61 14.80
C GLY A 80 10.05 2.38 13.50
N LYS A 81 8.85 2.94 13.37
CA LYS A 81 8.02 2.82 12.15
C LYS A 81 8.75 3.31 10.90
N SER A 82 9.27 4.53 10.94
CA SER A 82 10.01 5.15 9.83
C SER A 82 11.30 4.40 9.51
N LEU A 83 11.97 3.85 10.53
CA LEU A 83 13.15 3.01 10.37
C LEU A 83 12.81 1.74 9.57
N LEU A 84 11.78 1.01 9.98
CA LEU A 84 11.32 -0.20 9.29
C LEU A 84 10.87 0.10 7.86
N ALA A 85 10.11 1.17 7.68
CA ALA A 85 9.63 1.59 6.36
C ALA A 85 10.80 1.98 5.42
N SER A 86 11.82 2.65 5.95
CA SER A 86 13.02 3.01 5.18
C SER A 86 13.85 1.79 4.77
N HIS A 87 13.93 0.74 5.60
CA HIS A 87 14.53 -0.54 5.20
C HIS A 87 13.82 -1.15 3.99
N ILE A 88 12.48 -1.09 3.93
CA ILE A 88 11.71 -1.58 2.79
C ILE A 88 12.08 -0.81 1.50
N LEU A 89 12.30 0.49 1.58
CA LEU A 89 12.77 1.29 0.44
C LEU A 89 14.17 0.88 -0.01
N ALA A 90 15.10 0.65 0.93
CA ALA A 90 16.44 0.17 0.62
C ALA A 90 16.39 -1.20 -0.07
N GLU A 91 15.56 -2.13 0.41
CA GLU A 91 15.38 -3.45 -0.20
C GLU A 91 14.71 -3.36 -1.59
N THR A 92 13.82 -2.39 -1.81
CA THR A 92 13.26 -2.10 -3.13
C THR A 92 14.36 -1.67 -4.12
N GLN A 93 15.25 -0.77 -3.69
CA GLN A 93 16.36 -0.31 -4.53
C GLN A 93 17.37 -1.44 -4.83
N LYS A 94 17.66 -2.33 -3.87
CA LYS A 94 18.50 -3.52 -4.09
C LYS A 94 17.93 -4.45 -5.15
N LYS A 95 16.60 -4.53 -5.27
CA LYS A 95 15.90 -5.25 -6.34
C LYS A 95 15.83 -4.46 -7.66
N GLY A 96 16.49 -3.31 -7.75
CA GLY A 96 16.45 -2.43 -8.92
C GLY A 96 15.10 -1.73 -9.09
N GLY A 97 14.26 -1.68 -8.07
CA GLY A 97 12.98 -0.99 -8.05
C GLY A 97 13.12 0.52 -7.87
N ILE A 98 12.00 1.23 -8.06
CA ILE A 98 11.87 2.65 -7.77
C ILE A 98 11.36 2.79 -6.33
N ALA A 99 12.12 3.50 -5.51
CA ALA A 99 11.75 3.86 -4.15
C ALA A 99 11.25 5.31 -4.12
N VAL A 100 10.08 5.52 -3.54
CA VAL A 100 9.47 6.83 -3.36
C VAL A 100 9.20 7.04 -1.88
N TYR A 101 9.62 8.18 -1.36
CA TYR A 101 9.36 8.63 0.01
C TYR A 101 8.51 9.89 -0.02
N ILE A 102 7.30 9.81 0.48
CA ILE A 102 6.41 10.94 0.69
C ILE A 102 6.45 11.29 2.18
N ASP A 103 7.13 12.39 2.51
CA ASP A 103 7.29 12.90 3.86
C ASP A 103 6.20 13.93 4.17
N THR A 104 5.50 13.75 5.27
CA THR A 104 4.45 14.65 5.73
C THR A 104 4.81 15.36 7.04
N GLU A 105 5.91 14.93 7.68
CA GLU A 105 6.37 15.46 8.97
C GLU A 105 7.64 16.32 8.86
N THR A 106 8.26 16.39 7.66
CA THR A 106 9.55 17.05 7.44
C THR A 106 10.66 16.56 8.40
N SER A 107 10.62 15.26 8.72
CA SER A 107 11.49 14.67 9.75
C SER A 107 12.63 13.83 9.20
N VAL A 108 12.73 13.68 7.88
CA VAL A 108 13.70 12.80 7.23
C VAL A 108 15.08 13.40 7.18
N SER A 109 16.08 12.64 7.66
CA SER A 109 17.50 12.96 7.54
C SER A 109 18.14 12.12 6.43
N VAL A 110 18.89 12.78 5.54
CA VAL A 110 19.66 12.13 4.46
C VAL A 110 20.68 11.16 5.04
N ASP A 111 21.36 11.55 6.14
CA ASP A 111 22.35 10.70 6.81
C ASP A 111 21.71 9.45 7.41
N PHE A 112 20.52 9.59 7.99
CA PHE A 112 19.75 8.47 8.53
C PHE A 112 19.35 7.49 7.43
N LEU A 113 18.82 7.97 6.30
CA LEU A 113 18.46 7.11 5.16
C LEU A 113 19.69 6.40 4.58
N GLY A 114 20.81 7.12 4.43
CA GLY A 114 22.07 6.55 3.97
C GLY A 114 22.61 5.47 4.90
N ALA A 115 22.53 5.67 6.22
CA ALA A 115 22.97 4.69 7.22
C ALA A 115 22.12 3.40 7.18
N ILE A 116 20.85 3.48 6.81
CA ILE A 116 19.95 2.32 6.60
C ILE A 116 20.31 1.56 5.32
N GLY A 117 20.98 2.21 4.37
CA GLY A 117 21.34 1.64 3.08
C GLY A 117 20.44 2.08 1.92
N VAL A 118 19.68 3.15 2.11
CA VAL A 118 18.95 3.80 1.02
C VAL A 118 19.95 4.58 0.16
N ASP A 119 19.96 4.33 -1.14
CA ASP A 119 20.66 5.18 -2.11
C ASP A 119 19.85 6.46 -2.31
N VAL A 120 20.22 7.50 -1.57
CA VAL A 120 19.50 8.79 -1.58
C VAL A 120 19.57 9.49 -2.93
N SER A 121 20.57 9.19 -3.76
CA SER A 121 20.69 9.76 -5.11
C SER A 121 19.64 9.20 -6.09
N LYS A 122 19.02 8.06 -5.74
CA LYS A 122 18.00 7.37 -6.53
C LYS A 122 16.65 7.33 -5.81
N LEU A 123 16.52 8.01 -4.68
CA LEU A 123 15.27 8.12 -3.94
C LEU A 123 14.43 9.26 -4.50
N LEU A 124 13.21 9.00 -4.93
CA LEU A 124 12.26 10.07 -5.22
C LEU A 124 11.66 10.53 -3.89
N TYR A 125 12.07 11.72 -3.46
CA TYR A 125 11.56 12.35 -2.24
C TYR A 125 10.53 13.42 -2.57
N LEU A 126 9.39 13.37 -1.90
CA LEU A 126 8.28 14.31 -2.05
C LEU A 126 7.84 14.78 -0.67
N HIS A 127 7.43 16.04 -0.59
CA HIS A 127 6.85 16.62 0.62
C HIS A 127 5.44 17.11 0.34
N PHE A 128 4.49 16.66 1.15
CA PHE A 128 3.08 17.06 1.07
C PHE A 128 2.47 17.19 2.46
N GLU A 129 1.55 18.13 2.61
CA GLU A 129 0.77 18.33 3.84
C GLU A 129 -0.66 17.81 3.72
N CYS A 130 -1.22 17.83 2.50
CA CYS A 130 -2.59 17.45 2.22
C CYS A 130 -2.73 15.99 1.82
N VAL A 131 -3.69 15.30 2.41
CA VAL A 131 -4.00 13.91 2.07
C VAL A 131 -4.46 13.75 0.62
N GLU A 132 -5.22 14.70 0.10
CA GLU A 132 -5.72 14.70 -1.28
C GLU A 132 -4.56 14.75 -2.28
N ASP A 133 -3.58 15.63 -2.05
CA ASP A 133 -2.42 15.80 -2.94
C ASP A 133 -1.50 14.58 -2.90
N ILE A 134 -1.37 13.93 -1.74
CA ILE A 134 -0.63 12.66 -1.59
C ILE A 134 -1.23 11.58 -2.50
N PHE A 135 -2.54 11.37 -2.44
CA PHE A 135 -3.18 10.32 -3.24
C PHE A 135 -3.17 10.64 -4.74
N GLU A 136 -3.29 11.91 -5.13
CA GLU A 136 -3.12 12.36 -6.52
C GLU A 136 -1.70 12.08 -7.01
N ALA A 137 -0.68 12.44 -6.24
CA ALA A 137 0.72 12.16 -6.56
C ALA A 137 1.01 10.66 -6.69
N ILE A 138 0.44 9.82 -5.83
CA ILE A 138 0.56 8.36 -5.94
C ILE A 138 0.00 7.85 -7.27
N GLU A 139 -1.18 8.31 -7.68
CA GLU A 139 -1.79 7.94 -8.97
C GLU A 139 -0.92 8.36 -10.15
N ASP A 140 -0.41 9.58 -10.14
CA ASP A 140 0.46 10.12 -11.18
C ASP A 140 1.79 9.35 -11.30
N ILE A 141 2.44 9.06 -10.17
CA ILE A 141 3.68 8.28 -10.14
C ILE A 141 3.45 6.90 -10.77
N ILE A 142 2.39 6.21 -10.35
CA ILE A 142 2.07 4.87 -10.86
C ILE A 142 1.83 4.93 -12.36
N THR A 143 1.04 5.90 -12.83
CA THR A 143 0.72 6.06 -14.25
C THR A 143 2.00 6.30 -15.07
N LYS A 144 2.84 7.25 -14.66
CA LYS A 144 4.07 7.58 -15.39
C LYS A 144 5.09 6.44 -15.40
N VAL A 145 5.22 5.71 -14.29
CA VAL A 145 6.12 4.54 -14.27
C VAL A 145 5.60 3.46 -15.20
N ARG A 146 4.30 3.20 -15.25
CA ARG A 146 3.72 2.14 -16.12
C ARG A 146 3.72 2.50 -17.60
N GLU A 147 3.65 3.77 -17.93
CA GLU A 147 3.90 4.24 -19.31
C GLU A 147 5.33 3.97 -19.76
N SER A 148 6.31 4.10 -18.87
CA SER A 148 7.72 3.90 -19.17
C SER A 148 8.16 2.44 -19.04
N ASN A 149 7.69 1.73 -18.02
CA ASN A 149 8.07 0.34 -17.72
C ASN A 149 6.96 -0.38 -16.95
N LYS A 150 6.32 -1.36 -17.62
CA LYS A 150 5.16 -2.09 -17.07
C LYS A 150 5.52 -3.01 -15.88
N ASP A 151 6.75 -3.52 -15.85
CA ASP A 151 7.18 -4.54 -14.89
C ASP A 151 8.09 -3.99 -13.78
N LYS A 152 8.38 -2.69 -13.80
CA LYS A 152 9.25 -2.08 -12.80
C LYS A 152 8.65 -2.18 -11.41
N LEU A 153 9.40 -2.75 -10.46
CA LEU A 153 9.04 -2.73 -9.05
C LEU A 153 8.98 -1.28 -8.56
N VAL A 154 7.91 -0.93 -7.87
CA VAL A 154 7.73 0.39 -7.27
C VAL A 154 7.27 0.20 -5.83
N THR A 155 7.95 0.86 -4.90
CA THR A 155 7.50 0.99 -3.52
C THR A 155 7.32 2.46 -3.19
N ILE A 156 6.13 2.80 -2.71
CA ILE A 156 5.79 4.16 -2.28
C ILE A 156 5.55 4.11 -0.77
N LEU A 157 6.31 4.90 -0.03
CA LEU A 157 6.13 5.11 1.40
C LEU A 157 5.50 6.47 1.64
N VAL A 158 4.49 6.52 2.49
CA VAL A 158 3.93 7.76 3.06
C VAL A 158 4.17 7.76 4.56
N ASP A 159 4.95 8.69 5.03
CA ASP A 159 5.34 8.81 6.44
C ASP A 159 5.01 10.22 6.96
N SER A 160 3.91 10.39 7.69
CA SER A 160 2.89 9.45 8.13
C SER A 160 1.48 9.93 7.78
N LEU A 161 0.49 9.01 7.67
CA LEU A 161 -0.92 9.39 7.50
C LEU A 161 -1.45 10.23 8.69
N ALA A 162 -0.91 10.00 9.89
CA ALA A 162 -1.33 10.73 11.09
C ALA A 162 -1.08 12.23 10.98
N ALA A 163 0.04 12.65 10.38
CA ALA A 163 0.46 14.03 10.28
C ALA A 163 -0.24 14.84 9.18
N THR A 164 -0.88 14.16 8.21
CA THR A 164 -1.55 14.85 7.10
C THR A 164 -2.75 15.67 7.55
N SER A 165 -3.05 16.74 6.82
CA SER A 165 -4.29 17.52 6.93
C SER A 165 -5.14 17.34 5.67
N THR A 166 -6.39 17.77 5.70
CA THR A 166 -7.21 17.90 4.48
C THR A 166 -7.13 19.34 3.96
N LYS A 167 -7.43 19.55 2.66
CA LYS A 167 -7.52 20.91 2.09
C LYS A 167 -8.49 21.78 2.88
N ILE A 168 -9.61 21.20 3.32
CA ILE A 168 -10.62 21.88 4.12
C ILE A 168 -10.07 22.30 5.51
N GLU A 169 -9.24 21.45 6.12
CA GLU A 169 -8.60 21.76 7.41
C GLU A 169 -7.60 22.91 7.28
N ILE A 170 -6.83 22.96 6.19
CA ILE A 170 -5.84 24.02 5.96
C ILE A 170 -6.50 25.38 5.68
N GLU A 171 -7.64 25.37 4.96
CA GLU A 171 -8.37 26.58 4.62
C GLU A 171 -9.27 27.10 5.76
N ALA A 172 -9.45 26.32 6.82
CA ALA A 172 -10.35 26.65 7.90
C ALA A 172 -9.67 27.51 8.98
N ASP A 173 -10.47 28.42 9.58
CA ASP A 173 -10.06 29.17 10.75
C ASP A 173 -9.83 28.27 11.98
N PHE A 174 -8.83 28.58 12.80
CA PHE A 174 -8.39 27.81 13.98
C PHE A 174 -9.46 27.58 15.07
N GLY A 175 -10.67 27.98 14.89
CA GLY A 175 -11.75 27.89 15.91
C GLY A 175 -12.92 26.98 15.54
N LYS A 176 -12.87 26.24 14.42
CA LYS A 176 -13.97 25.38 13.99
C LYS A 176 -13.68 23.90 14.29
N ASP A 177 -14.45 23.30 15.19
CA ASP A 177 -14.40 21.87 15.49
C ASP A 177 -15.11 21.04 14.40
N GLY A 178 -14.64 19.81 14.14
CA GLY A 178 -15.37 18.81 13.33
C GLY A 178 -14.63 18.21 12.13
N TYR A 179 -13.39 18.60 11.87
CA TYR A 179 -12.67 18.15 10.67
C TYR A 179 -12.08 16.72 10.74
N ALA A 180 -11.89 16.15 11.93
CA ALA A 180 -11.36 14.78 12.09
C ALA A 180 -12.21 13.72 11.37
N THR A 181 -13.53 13.87 11.37
CA THR A 181 -14.45 12.98 10.65
C THR A 181 -14.30 13.14 9.12
N SER A 182 -14.08 14.36 8.64
CA SER A 182 -13.88 14.64 7.22
C SER A 182 -12.60 13.97 6.71
N LYS A 183 -11.50 14.04 7.46
CA LYS A 183 -10.23 13.38 7.14
C LYS A 183 -10.40 11.87 7.01
N ALA A 184 -11.07 11.21 7.96
CA ALA A 184 -11.31 9.77 7.91
C ALA A 184 -12.14 9.36 6.67
N ILE A 185 -13.15 10.14 6.30
CA ILE A 185 -13.96 9.91 5.10
C ILE A 185 -13.12 10.03 3.83
N ILE A 186 -12.27 11.06 3.73
CA ILE A 186 -11.41 11.31 2.56
C ILE A 186 -10.40 10.17 2.42
N ILE A 187 -9.69 9.81 3.49
CA ILE A 187 -8.74 8.68 3.50
C ILE A 187 -9.44 7.39 3.08
N SER A 188 -10.59 7.09 3.66
CA SER A 188 -11.35 5.88 3.35
C SER A 188 -11.79 5.81 1.88
N LYS A 189 -12.20 6.95 1.28
CA LYS A 189 -12.54 7.03 -0.16
C LYS A 189 -11.29 6.85 -1.03
N ALA A 190 -10.21 7.52 -0.70
CA ALA A 190 -8.95 7.46 -1.42
C ALA A 190 -8.37 6.04 -1.39
N LEU A 191 -8.34 5.39 -0.23
CA LEU A 191 -7.87 4.00 -0.08
C LEU A 191 -8.69 3.03 -0.94
N ARG A 192 -10.02 3.16 -0.99
CA ARG A 192 -10.85 2.31 -1.86
C ARG A 192 -10.50 2.47 -3.35
N LYS A 193 -10.25 3.71 -3.80
CA LYS A 193 -9.86 3.98 -5.18
C LYS A 193 -8.48 3.43 -5.49
N ILE A 194 -7.50 3.72 -4.62
CA ILE A 194 -6.11 3.35 -4.86
C ILE A 194 -5.85 1.85 -4.74
N THR A 195 -6.62 1.12 -3.91
CA THR A 195 -6.45 -0.33 -3.70
C THR A 195 -6.56 -1.10 -5.02
N GLN A 196 -7.51 -0.75 -5.88
CA GLN A 196 -7.66 -1.39 -7.17
C GLN A 196 -6.49 -1.07 -8.11
N LEU A 197 -6.02 0.18 -8.09
CA LEU A 197 -4.88 0.62 -8.89
C LEU A 197 -3.60 -0.10 -8.45
N ILE A 198 -3.32 -0.13 -7.16
CA ILE A 198 -2.17 -0.82 -6.55
C ILE A 198 -2.14 -2.30 -6.93
N GLY A 199 -3.28 -2.98 -6.81
CA GLY A 199 -3.39 -4.41 -7.16
C GLY A 199 -3.12 -4.69 -8.63
N ARG A 200 -3.70 -3.89 -9.53
CA ARG A 200 -3.53 -4.04 -10.99
C ARG A 200 -2.12 -3.67 -11.45
N GLN A 201 -1.54 -2.64 -10.86
CA GLN A 201 -0.25 -2.08 -11.25
C GLN A 201 0.93 -2.67 -10.48
N LYS A 202 0.68 -3.61 -9.57
CA LYS A 202 1.72 -4.30 -8.79
C LYS A 202 2.70 -3.32 -8.15
N VAL A 203 2.16 -2.41 -7.32
CA VAL A 203 2.91 -1.45 -6.53
C VAL A 203 2.84 -1.84 -5.07
N ALA A 204 3.92 -1.72 -4.31
CA ALA A 204 3.90 -1.82 -2.86
C ALA A 204 3.66 -0.42 -2.29
N LEU A 205 2.50 -0.21 -1.65
CA LEU A 205 2.19 1.04 -0.97
C LEU A 205 2.26 0.82 0.53
N VAL A 206 3.12 1.61 1.19
CA VAL A 206 3.37 1.53 2.63
C VAL A 206 2.95 2.83 3.29
N PHE A 207 2.18 2.73 4.35
CA PHE A 207 1.85 3.86 5.22
C PHE A 207 2.42 3.63 6.61
N THR A 208 3.03 4.65 7.19
CA THR A 208 3.22 4.68 8.64
C THR A 208 2.04 5.40 9.29
N ASN A 209 1.65 4.97 10.49
CA ASN A 209 0.57 5.58 11.22
C ASN A 209 0.83 5.53 12.73
N GLN A 210 0.25 6.48 13.47
CA GLN A 210 0.38 6.55 14.91
C GLN A 210 -0.82 5.89 15.59
N LEU A 211 -0.54 5.06 16.60
CA LEU A 211 -1.56 4.53 17.51
C LEU A 211 -1.96 5.61 18.51
N ARG A 212 -3.27 5.81 18.65
CA ARG A 212 -3.87 6.71 19.62
C ARG A 212 -4.81 5.94 20.52
N GLN A 213 -4.90 6.34 21.76
CA GLN A 213 -5.82 5.72 22.72
C GLN A 213 -7.19 6.39 22.63
N LYS A 214 -8.23 5.60 22.47
CA LYS A 214 -9.62 6.06 22.55
C LYS A 214 -9.94 6.40 24.01
N LEU A 215 -10.37 7.63 24.24
CA LEU A 215 -10.83 8.04 25.58
C LEU A 215 -12.16 7.37 25.90
N GLY A 216 -12.31 6.92 27.17
CA GLY A 216 -13.57 6.37 27.68
C GLY A 216 -13.85 4.91 27.30
N VAL A 217 -12.93 4.18 26.68
CA VAL A 217 -13.09 2.74 26.43
C VAL A 217 -12.75 1.95 27.69
N MET A 218 -13.76 1.40 28.35
CA MET A 218 -13.60 0.56 29.54
C MET A 218 -13.41 -0.93 29.20
N PHE A 219 -13.84 -1.38 28.03
CA PHE A 219 -13.75 -2.76 27.56
C PHE A 219 -13.37 -2.82 26.07
N GLY A 220 -12.59 -3.83 25.69
CA GLY A 220 -12.10 -4.03 24.31
C GLY A 220 -10.76 -3.36 24.04
N ASP A 221 -10.38 -3.26 22.75
CA ASP A 221 -9.13 -2.64 22.35
C ASP A 221 -9.24 -1.10 22.40
N PRO A 222 -8.47 -0.44 23.27
CA PRO A 222 -8.49 1.01 23.39
C PRO A 222 -7.69 1.70 22.26
N TRP A 223 -6.96 0.97 21.45
CA TRP A 223 -6.09 1.56 20.42
C TRP A 223 -6.83 1.78 19.11
N THR A 224 -6.46 2.85 18.43
CA THR A 224 -6.97 3.20 17.09
C THR A 224 -5.89 3.94 16.30
N THR A 225 -5.99 3.89 14.98
CA THR A 225 -5.14 4.66 14.07
C THR A 225 -5.87 5.89 13.55
N SER A 226 -5.11 6.87 13.02
CA SER A 226 -5.70 8.01 12.31
C SER A 226 -6.25 7.55 10.96
N GLY A 227 -7.47 7.95 10.64
CA GLY A 227 -8.10 7.63 9.35
C GLY A 227 -9.11 6.48 9.39
N GLY A 228 -9.35 5.88 10.56
CA GLY A 228 -10.38 4.87 10.77
C GLY A 228 -9.89 3.45 10.74
#